data_148ae68d87f095a934d0c17f76e901e9
#
_entry.id   148ae68d87f095a934d0c17f76e901e9
#
_cell.length_a   1.000
_cell.length_b   1.000
_cell.length_c   1.000
_cell.angle_alpha   90.00
_cell.angle_beta   90.00
_cell.angle_gamma   90.00
#
_symmetry.space_group_name_H-M   'P 1'
#
loop_
_entity.id
_entity.type
_entity.pdbx_description
1 polymer ?
#
loop_
_entity_poly.entity_id
_entity_poly.type
_entity_poly.pdbx_seq_one_letter_code
_entity_poly.pdbx_strand_id
1 'polypeptide(L)'
;MHPFMRRMMVSAAATAVSALGLSGGFLYVANEIDVFSPDVIERAENLLWGPGFGQQYAAYKLKRAVYTRPDFLILGSSRVTQFRDVMAPKGVRFYNAALAASSLGDARAFLLSLYKHHRPKTVLLGVDPWWFRPGRSGPTPAGPVMDFNYQALLSMAITKGMTLRVLSSLGDAAFNRHADPLGGRKPVGYHATLSGNGFRADGSYQYGDILNAQKTPSATRRMGHGEDFHFYRQEVIASHGRFAYTGAPDDAERDLLDKIIAEARDQDVALILFFPPMAAAVDETIRKTPAQDAYFAAVKKTVAGAAAKNGIAFNDFQDLAVLGIDDQHTLDGIHVDEIASLAMLNAMIKSNSVLAALYDQVAIDKTEKLLENRQNMAGPHRIIP
;
A
#
# COMPACT_ATOMS: atom_id res chain seq x y z
N MET A 1 51.12 18.66 -17.92
CA MET A 1 49.98 17.69 -18.00
C MET A 1 49.86 17.23 -19.46
N HIS A 2 49.93 15.93 -19.71
CA HIS A 2 49.90 15.37 -21.07
C HIS A 2 48.56 15.74 -21.77
N PRO A 3 48.56 16.14 -23.07
CA PRO A 3 47.36 16.55 -23.77
C PRO A 3 46.20 15.55 -23.73
N PHE A 4 46.53 14.26 -23.70
CA PHE A 4 45.56 13.18 -23.51
C PHE A 4 44.85 13.25 -22.15
N MET A 5 45.57 13.43 -21.05
CA MET A 5 44.99 13.57 -19.71
C MET A 5 44.09 14.79 -19.60
N ARG A 6 44.46 15.93 -20.22
CA ARG A 6 43.63 17.14 -20.24
C ARG A 6 42.31 16.88 -20.97
N ARG A 7 42.33 16.22 -22.12
CA ARG A 7 41.12 15.85 -22.87
C ARG A 7 40.22 14.90 -22.06
N MET A 8 40.82 13.90 -21.43
CA MET A 8 40.09 12.96 -20.59
C MET A 8 39.41 13.65 -19.38
N MET A 9 40.11 14.56 -18.71
CA MET A 9 39.52 15.34 -17.61
C MET A 9 38.41 16.28 -18.07
N VAL A 10 38.58 16.94 -19.23
CA VAL A 10 37.53 17.80 -19.80
C VAL A 10 36.31 16.98 -20.18
N SER A 11 36.48 15.81 -20.80
CA SER A 11 35.36 14.92 -21.13
C SER A 11 34.67 14.40 -19.89
N ALA A 12 35.39 13.99 -18.87
CA ALA A 12 34.84 13.52 -17.60
C ALA A 12 34.04 14.63 -16.89
N ALA A 13 34.60 15.85 -16.85
CA ALA A 13 33.92 17.01 -16.27
C ALA A 13 32.63 17.37 -17.05
N ALA A 14 32.68 17.38 -18.38
CA ALA A 14 31.53 17.64 -19.24
C ALA A 14 30.43 16.58 -19.02
N THR A 15 30.81 15.31 -18.94
CA THR A 15 29.87 14.20 -18.66
C THR A 15 29.24 14.37 -17.28
N ALA A 16 30.02 14.70 -16.25
CA ALA A 16 29.52 14.92 -14.89
C ALA A 16 28.53 16.11 -14.83
N VAL A 17 28.87 17.24 -15.50
CA VAL A 17 27.98 18.42 -15.56
C VAL A 17 26.68 18.08 -16.30
N SER A 18 26.77 17.37 -17.42
CA SER A 18 25.58 16.94 -18.17
C SER A 18 24.69 16.00 -17.34
N ALA A 19 25.29 15.05 -16.62
CA ALA A 19 24.59 14.12 -15.75
C ALA A 19 23.87 14.86 -14.60
N LEU A 20 24.55 15.81 -13.97
CA LEU A 20 23.96 16.64 -12.90
C LEU A 20 22.84 17.53 -13.44
N GLY A 21 22.99 18.12 -14.62
CA GLY A 21 21.98 18.92 -15.28
C GLY A 21 20.72 18.10 -15.62
N LEU A 22 20.89 16.91 -16.16
CA LEU A 22 19.79 15.97 -16.45
C LEU A 22 19.09 15.51 -15.17
N SER A 23 19.85 15.15 -14.12
CA SER A 23 19.28 14.75 -12.83
C SER A 23 18.53 15.89 -12.16
N GLY A 24 19.06 17.11 -12.17
CA GLY A 24 18.40 18.29 -11.64
C GLY A 24 17.14 18.66 -12.42
N GLY A 25 17.19 18.62 -13.76
CA GLY A 25 16.03 18.79 -14.62
C GLY A 25 14.95 17.75 -14.36
N PHE A 26 15.33 16.50 -14.17
CA PHE A 26 14.41 15.42 -13.81
C PHE A 26 13.73 15.67 -12.46
N LEU A 27 14.50 15.99 -11.42
CA LEU A 27 13.95 16.28 -10.10
C LEU A 27 12.95 17.45 -10.13
N TYR A 28 13.23 18.43 -10.95
CA TYR A 28 12.35 19.59 -11.14
C TYR A 28 11.07 19.23 -11.89
N VAL A 29 11.18 18.55 -13.05
CA VAL A 29 10.02 18.19 -13.89
C VAL A 29 9.11 17.17 -13.19
N ALA A 30 9.70 16.19 -12.48
CA ALA A 30 8.97 15.19 -11.73
C ALA A 30 8.44 15.72 -10.39
N ASN A 31 8.74 16.97 -10.04
CA ASN A 31 8.40 17.56 -8.75
C ASN A 31 8.86 16.72 -7.54
N GLU A 32 10.00 16.06 -7.68
CA GLU A 32 10.51 15.11 -6.68
C GLU A 32 11.12 15.85 -5.48
N ILE A 33 11.51 17.10 -5.65
CA ILE A 33 12.05 17.96 -4.57
C ILE A 33 10.97 18.22 -3.51
N ASP A 34 9.73 18.44 -3.93
CA ASP A 34 8.60 18.73 -3.04
C ASP A 34 8.15 17.49 -2.22
N VAL A 35 8.59 16.27 -2.60
CA VAL A 35 8.24 15.02 -1.89
C VAL A 35 8.62 15.09 -0.41
N PHE A 36 9.73 15.76 -0.10
CA PHE A 36 10.27 15.88 1.25
C PHE A 36 10.14 17.29 1.82
N SER A 37 9.37 18.15 1.18
CA SER A 37 9.09 19.49 1.70
C SER A 37 8.51 19.39 3.12
N PRO A 38 8.95 20.22 4.07
CA PRO A 38 8.43 20.22 5.44
C PRO A 38 6.90 20.35 5.53
N ASP A 39 6.32 21.10 4.60
CA ASP A 39 4.88 21.39 4.54
C ASP A 39 4.06 20.38 3.73
N VAL A 40 4.69 19.35 3.14
CA VAL A 40 3.99 18.30 2.36
C VAL A 40 2.92 17.58 3.19
N ILE A 41 3.15 17.47 4.49
CA ILE A 41 2.21 16.86 5.43
C ILE A 41 0.95 17.70 5.59
N GLU A 42 1.10 19.02 5.75
CA GLU A 42 0.00 19.96 5.97
C GLU A 42 -0.82 20.17 4.69
N ARG A 43 -0.13 20.25 3.54
CA ARG A 43 -0.75 20.46 2.23
C ARG A 43 -1.35 19.21 1.60
N ALA A 44 -1.25 18.04 2.25
CA ALA A 44 -1.62 16.75 1.65
C ALA A 44 -3.07 16.69 1.13
N GLU A 45 -4.00 17.47 1.69
CA GLU A 45 -5.38 17.56 1.21
C GLU A 45 -5.49 17.92 -0.28
N ASN A 46 -4.56 18.74 -0.77
CA ASN A 46 -4.52 19.22 -2.15
C ASN A 46 -3.45 18.51 -3.00
N LEU A 47 -2.83 17.47 -2.46
CA LEU A 47 -1.73 16.77 -3.13
C LEU A 47 -2.09 15.33 -3.48
N LEU A 48 -1.48 14.84 -4.56
CA LEU A 48 -1.24 13.43 -4.79
C LEU A 48 0.25 13.18 -4.58
N TRP A 49 0.61 12.45 -3.52
CA TRP A 49 2.00 12.20 -3.14
C TRP A 49 2.49 10.86 -3.70
N GLY A 50 3.33 10.90 -4.72
CA GLY A 50 3.82 9.71 -5.42
C GLY A 50 5.31 9.77 -5.70
N PRO A 51 6.17 9.54 -4.69
CA PRO A 51 7.62 9.61 -4.86
C PRO A 51 8.14 8.49 -5.75
N GLY A 52 9.08 8.82 -6.62
CA GLY A 52 9.79 7.84 -7.45
C GLY A 52 11.04 7.30 -6.78
N PHE A 53 11.63 8.08 -5.88
CA PHE A 53 12.88 7.80 -5.22
C PHE A 53 12.71 7.81 -3.71
N GLY A 54 13.36 6.87 -3.03
CA GLY A 54 13.28 6.79 -1.59
C GLY A 54 11.88 6.41 -1.12
N GLN A 55 11.58 5.13 -1.13
CA GLN A 55 10.31 4.58 -0.63
C GLN A 55 10.20 4.75 0.90
N GLN A 56 10.15 6.00 1.36
CA GLN A 56 9.98 6.31 2.78
C GLN A 56 8.48 6.38 3.14
N TYR A 57 7.70 5.43 2.60
CA TYR A 57 6.25 5.38 2.82
C TYR A 57 5.90 5.32 4.30
N ALA A 58 6.59 4.50 5.09
CA ALA A 58 6.33 4.38 6.51
C ALA A 58 6.55 5.72 7.26
N ALA A 59 7.61 6.48 6.93
CA ALA A 59 7.87 7.79 7.51
C ALA A 59 6.78 8.81 7.14
N TYR A 60 6.41 8.89 5.86
CA TYR A 60 5.31 9.75 5.39
C TYR A 60 4.00 9.39 6.09
N LYS A 61 3.65 8.10 6.10
CA LYS A 61 2.42 7.59 6.72
C LYS A 61 2.37 7.88 8.21
N LEU A 62 3.49 7.73 8.92
CA LEU A 62 3.57 8.05 10.34
C LEU A 62 3.38 9.55 10.58
N LYS A 63 4.08 10.42 9.83
CA LYS A 63 3.90 11.88 9.93
C LYS A 63 2.44 12.28 9.69
N ARG A 64 1.83 11.74 8.64
CA ARG A 64 0.41 12.01 8.34
C ARG A 64 -0.52 11.50 9.44
N ALA A 65 -0.31 10.29 9.97
CA ALA A 65 -1.12 9.74 11.06
C ALA A 65 -0.98 10.58 12.34
N VAL A 66 0.22 11.07 12.66
CA VAL A 66 0.44 11.99 13.79
C VAL A 66 -0.26 13.33 13.58
N TYR A 67 -0.24 13.86 12.35
CA TYR A 67 -0.89 15.11 11.99
C TYR A 67 -2.43 15.00 12.01
N THR A 68 -2.97 13.98 11.33
CA THR A 68 -4.43 13.78 11.19
C THR A 68 -5.10 13.26 12.46
N ARG A 69 -4.34 12.60 13.34
CA ARG A 69 -4.82 12.01 14.60
C ARG A 69 -6.07 11.15 14.40
N PRO A 70 -5.99 10.07 13.61
CA PRO A 70 -7.18 9.30 13.22
C PRO A 70 -7.83 8.59 14.41
N ASP A 71 -9.14 8.58 14.45
CA ASP A 71 -9.92 7.71 15.33
C ASP A 71 -9.95 6.27 14.79
N PHE A 72 -9.92 6.15 13.44
CA PHE A 72 -9.97 4.89 12.73
C PHE A 72 -8.79 4.78 11.76
N LEU A 73 -7.90 3.81 12.01
CA LEU A 73 -6.66 3.58 11.26
C LEU A 73 -6.72 2.24 10.54
N ILE A 74 -6.37 2.23 9.25
CA ILE A 74 -6.02 1.01 8.52
C ILE A 74 -4.49 0.90 8.50
N LEU A 75 -3.95 -0.27 8.80
CA LEU A 75 -2.50 -0.55 8.74
C LEU A 75 -2.27 -1.87 8.00
N GLY A 76 -1.24 -1.93 7.17
CA GLY A 76 -0.86 -3.14 6.46
C GLY A 76 0.07 -2.87 5.28
N SER A 77 0.17 -3.86 4.41
CA SER A 77 0.94 -3.82 3.17
C SER A 77 0.22 -3.06 2.04
N SER A 78 0.72 -3.20 0.81
CA SER A 78 0.05 -2.69 -0.39
C SER A 78 -1.35 -3.26 -0.62
N ARG A 79 -1.69 -4.39 0.01
CA ARG A 79 -2.98 -5.07 -0.16
C ARG A 79 -4.16 -4.34 0.50
N VAL A 80 -3.91 -3.35 1.36
CA VAL A 80 -4.95 -2.58 2.03
C VAL A 80 -5.01 -1.12 1.57
N THR A 81 -4.42 -0.81 0.41
CA THR A 81 -4.31 0.56 -0.12
C THR A 81 -5.64 1.19 -0.51
N GLN A 82 -6.71 0.40 -0.71
CA GLN A 82 -7.96 0.87 -1.32
C GLN A 82 -9.07 1.18 -0.32
N PHE A 83 -8.82 1.09 0.99
CA PHE A 83 -9.73 1.65 1.99
C PHE A 83 -9.67 3.18 1.96
N ARG A 84 -10.85 3.82 1.84
CA ARG A 84 -11.02 5.26 1.67
C ARG A 84 -11.75 5.90 2.83
N ASP A 85 -11.51 7.21 3.02
CA ASP A 85 -12.22 8.05 3.99
C ASP A 85 -13.75 8.11 3.75
N VAL A 86 -14.17 8.06 2.48
CA VAL A 86 -15.58 8.03 2.10
C VAL A 86 -16.32 6.78 2.62
N MET A 87 -15.59 5.73 3.01
CA MET A 87 -16.10 4.51 3.63
C MET A 87 -16.26 4.65 5.15
N ALA A 88 -15.62 5.65 5.76
CA ALA A 88 -15.74 5.91 7.20
C ALA A 88 -17.02 6.72 7.53
N PRO A 89 -17.52 6.61 8.77
CA PRO A 89 -18.65 7.41 9.22
C PRO A 89 -18.31 8.90 9.26
N LYS A 90 -19.32 9.74 9.05
CA LYS A 90 -19.16 11.19 9.14
C LYS A 90 -18.70 11.59 10.55
N GLY A 91 -17.65 12.41 10.63
CA GLY A 91 -17.10 12.90 11.89
C GLY A 91 -16.05 11.96 12.51
N VAL A 92 -15.85 10.77 11.98
CA VAL A 92 -14.74 9.87 12.36
C VAL A 92 -13.52 10.24 11.54
N ARG A 93 -12.44 10.59 12.20
CA ARG A 93 -11.16 10.88 11.52
C ARG A 93 -10.54 9.56 11.08
N PHE A 94 -10.44 9.38 9.78
CA PHE A 94 -9.92 8.18 9.14
C PHE A 94 -8.53 8.42 8.57
N TYR A 95 -7.68 7.40 8.60
CA TYR A 95 -6.43 7.39 7.86
C TYR A 95 -6.01 5.98 7.43
N ASN A 96 -5.56 5.84 6.19
CA ASN A 96 -5.03 4.61 5.65
C ASN A 96 -3.49 4.63 5.64
N ALA A 97 -2.88 3.88 6.58
CA ALA A 97 -1.44 3.68 6.67
C ALA A 97 -0.97 2.42 5.89
N ALA A 98 -1.62 2.10 4.77
CA ALA A 98 -1.14 1.05 3.86
C ALA A 98 0.29 1.34 3.37
N LEU A 99 1.06 0.29 3.07
CA LEU A 99 2.48 0.36 2.71
C LEU A 99 3.41 0.83 3.85
N ALA A 100 2.87 1.09 5.04
CA ALA A 100 3.70 1.37 6.22
C ALA A 100 4.26 0.11 6.87
N ALA A 101 3.67 -1.06 6.57
CA ALA A 101 4.13 -2.34 7.08
C ALA A 101 4.29 -3.36 5.94
N SER A 102 5.39 -4.10 5.98
CA SER A 102 5.67 -5.24 5.11
C SER A 102 5.99 -6.51 5.91
N SER A 103 5.93 -6.42 7.24
CA SER A 103 6.14 -7.47 8.22
C SER A 103 5.41 -7.14 9.53
N LEU A 104 5.29 -8.11 10.45
CA LEU A 104 4.78 -7.85 11.80
C LEU A 104 5.69 -6.87 12.56
N GLY A 105 7.00 -6.95 12.36
CA GLY A 105 7.97 -6.02 12.92
C GLY A 105 7.72 -4.57 12.50
N ASP A 106 7.46 -4.33 11.21
CA ASP A 106 7.13 -2.99 10.70
C ASP A 106 5.81 -2.49 11.28
N ALA A 107 4.78 -3.35 11.32
CA ALA A 107 3.47 -3.00 11.88
C ALA A 107 3.59 -2.58 13.36
N ARG A 108 4.32 -3.39 14.16
CA ARG A 108 4.59 -3.07 15.56
C ARG A 108 5.36 -1.76 15.72
N ALA A 109 6.45 -1.58 14.95
CA ALA A 109 7.27 -0.40 15.00
C ALA A 109 6.47 0.87 14.64
N PHE A 110 5.58 0.79 13.65
CA PHE A 110 4.68 1.88 13.28
C PHE A 110 3.73 2.23 14.42
N LEU A 111 3.02 1.22 14.98
CA LEU A 111 2.06 1.44 16.06
C LEU A 111 2.73 2.03 17.30
N LEU A 112 3.85 1.47 17.77
CA LEU A 112 4.59 2.00 18.91
C LEU A 112 5.07 3.43 18.68
N SER A 113 5.49 3.76 17.46
CA SER A 113 5.89 5.13 17.12
C SER A 113 4.68 6.07 17.11
N LEU A 114 3.54 5.63 16.60
CA LEU A 114 2.30 6.41 16.60
C LEU A 114 1.79 6.63 18.03
N TYR A 115 1.81 5.59 18.88
CA TYR A 115 1.30 5.67 20.26
C TYR A 115 2.04 6.70 21.15
N LYS A 116 3.25 7.07 20.78
CA LYS A 116 3.97 8.18 21.46
C LYS A 116 3.30 9.54 21.24
N HIS A 117 2.50 9.69 20.20
CA HIS A 117 1.91 10.97 19.77
C HIS A 117 0.38 10.94 19.76
N HIS A 118 -0.20 9.81 19.38
CA HIS A 118 -1.63 9.64 19.23
C HIS A 118 -2.04 8.16 19.33
N ARG A 119 -3.24 7.90 19.88
CA ARG A 119 -3.84 6.56 19.98
C ARG A 119 -5.15 6.55 19.18
N PRO A 120 -5.23 5.82 18.07
CA PRO A 120 -6.49 5.56 17.38
C PRO A 120 -7.45 4.79 18.30
N LYS A 121 -8.75 5.00 18.16
CA LYS A 121 -9.75 4.18 18.86
C LYS A 121 -9.79 2.77 18.30
N THR A 122 -9.67 2.65 16.97
CA THR A 122 -9.74 1.38 16.25
C THR A 122 -8.64 1.28 15.20
N VAL A 123 -8.01 0.12 15.13
CA VAL A 123 -7.03 -0.24 14.12
C VAL A 123 -7.49 -1.51 13.40
N LEU A 124 -7.64 -1.45 12.09
CA LEU A 124 -7.73 -2.64 11.24
C LEU A 124 -6.33 -2.98 10.75
N LEU A 125 -5.81 -4.13 11.14
CA LEU A 125 -4.51 -4.62 10.71
C LEU A 125 -4.69 -5.71 9.65
N GLY A 126 -4.38 -5.37 8.40
CA GLY A 126 -4.28 -6.34 7.32
C GLY A 126 -2.98 -7.11 7.42
N VAL A 127 -3.09 -8.40 7.69
CA VAL A 127 -1.95 -9.30 7.89
C VAL A 127 -1.74 -10.14 6.64
N ASP A 128 -0.51 -10.24 6.17
CA ASP A 128 -0.18 -11.09 5.03
C ASP A 128 0.36 -12.44 5.48
N PRO A 129 -0.07 -13.58 4.89
CA PRO A 129 0.42 -14.90 5.29
C PRO A 129 1.94 -15.05 5.25
N TRP A 130 2.61 -14.45 4.27
CA TRP A 130 4.07 -14.49 4.14
C TRP A 130 4.83 -13.66 5.20
N TRP A 131 4.15 -12.98 6.10
CA TRP A 131 4.79 -12.32 7.26
C TRP A 131 5.25 -13.32 8.31
N PHE A 132 4.70 -14.55 8.31
CA PHE A 132 5.01 -15.61 9.28
C PHE A 132 6.17 -16.53 8.87
N ARG A 133 6.91 -16.18 7.83
CA ARG A 133 8.12 -16.93 7.46
C ARG A 133 9.32 -16.53 8.33
N PRO A 134 10.29 -17.45 8.60
CA PRO A 134 11.43 -17.16 9.45
C PRO A 134 12.21 -15.91 9.06
N GLY A 135 12.53 -15.09 10.05
CA GLY A 135 13.35 -13.90 9.87
C GLY A 135 12.71 -12.77 9.07
N ARG A 136 11.39 -12.82 8.86
CA ARG A 136 10.70 -11.80 8.06
C ARG A 136 10.72 -10.41 8.71
N SER A 137 10.53 -10.35 10.02
CA SER A 137 10.56 -9.11 10.77
C SER A 137 11.97 -8.62 11.11
N GLY A 138 12.97 -9.50 10.98
CA GLY A 138 14.34 -9.16 11.35
C GLY A 138 14.53 -8.77 12.82
N PRO A 139 15.68 -8.24 13.22
CA PRO A 139 15.84 -7.59 14.51
C PRO A 139 14.86 -6.41 14.57
N THR A 140 14.12 -6.27 15.67
CA THR A 140 13.04 -5.29 15.85
C THR A 140 13.47 -3.92 15.31
N PRO A 141 12.84 -3.38 14.26
CA PRO A 141 13.22 -2.09 13.73
C PRO A 141 13.04 -1.01 14.81
N ALA A 142 13.92 -0.02 14.82
CA ALA A 142 13.79 1.14 15.74
C ALA A 142 12.50 1.94 15.52
N GLY A 143 11.71 1.57 14.53
CA GLY A 143 10.51 2.25 14.06
C GLY A 143 10.79 3.16 12.85
N PRO A 144 9.75 3.57 12.13
CA PRO A 144 9.92 4.53 11.06
C PRO A 144 10.40 5.86 11.64
N VAL A 145 11.49 6.37 11.06
CA VAL A 145 12.04 7.66 11.46
C VAL A 145 11.07 8.75 10.98
N MET A 146 10.75 9.70 11.84
CA MET A 146 9.87 10.83 11.50
C MET A 146 10.50 11.77 10.46
N ASP A 147 11.84 11.81 10.40
CA ASP A 147 12.55 12.68 9.47
C ASP A 147 12.87 11.97 8.17
N PHE A 148 12.70 12.70 7.07
CA PHE A 148 13.05 12.19 5.75
C PHE A 148 14.56 12.20 5.54
N ASN A 149 15.07 11.15 4.91
CA ASN A 149 16.49 11.07 4.56
C ASN A 149 16.77 11.69 3.19
N TYR A 150 17.12 12.98 3.17
CA TYR A 150 17.44 13.71 1.95
C TYR A 150 18.71 13.20 1.23
N GLN A 151 19.68 12.66 1.97
CA GLN A 151 20.88 12.10 1.35
C GLN A 151 20.57 10.84 0.55
N ALA A 152 19.71 9.98 1.08
CA ALA A 152 19.22 8.81 0.35
C ALA A 152 18.45 9.23 -0.92
N LEU A 153 17.61 10.27 -0.84
CA LEU A 153 16.91 10.82 -1.99
C LEU A 153 17.91 11.28 -3.08
N LEU A 154 18.88 12.09 -2.70
CA LEU A 154 19.87 12.64 -3.64
C LEU A 154 20.68 11.52 -4.30
N SER A 155 21.16 10.55 -3.52
CA SER A 155 21.90 9.40 -4.02
C SER A 155 21.09 8.58 -5.02
N MET A 156 19.82 8.30 -4.70
CA MET A 156 18.92 7.53 -5.57
C MET A 156 18.51 8.33 -6.82
N ALA A 157 18.30 9.64 -6.70
CA ALA A 157 18.00 10.51 -7.83
C ALA A 157 19.15 10.57 -8.82
N ILE A 158 20.40 10.70 -8.34
CA ILE A 158 21.59 10.66 -9.19
C ILE A 158 21.70 9.30 -9.89
N THR A 159 21.55 8.21 -9.15
CA THR A 159 21.72 6.85 -9.70
C THR A 159 20.62 6.49 -10.70
N LYS A 160 19.36 6.76 -10.38
CA LYS A 160 18.21 6.41 -11.24
C LYS A 160 17.92 7.46 -12.31
N GLY A 161 18.16 8.75 -12.03
CA GLY A 161 17.98 9.84 -12.99
C GLY A 161 18.92 9.76 -14.20
N MET A 162 20.01 8.99 -14.08
CA MET A 162 20.95 8.72 -15.18
C MET A 162 20.51 7.56 -16.08
N THR A 163 19.41 6.86 -15.79
CA THR A 163 18.96 5.75 -16.63
C THR A 163 18.19 6.25 -17.85
N LEU A 164 18.48 5.69 -19.04
CA LEU A 164 17.77 6.00 -20.29
C LEU A 164 16.24 5.81 -20.17
N ARG A 165 15.81 4.89 -19.29
CA ARG A 165 14.39 4.64 -19.02
C ARG A 165 13.70 5.85 -18.37
N VAL A 166 14.41 6.58 -17.52
CA VAL A 166 13.92 7.81 -16.90
C VAL A 166 13.84 8.93 -17.95
N LEU A 167 14.83 9.05 -18.82
CA LEU A 167 14.84 10.05 -19.89
C LEU A 167 13.72 9.81 -20.91
N SER A 168 13.44 8.55 -21.28
CA SER A 168 12.30 8.24 -22.16
C SER A 168 10.96 8.58 -21.50
N SER A 169 10.82 8.29 -20.19
CA SER A 169 9.60 8.61 -19.44
C SER A 169 9.36 10.12 -19.30
N LEU A 170 10.41 10.95 -19.27
CA LEU A 170 10.28 12.40 -19.26
C LEU A 170 9.71 12.95 -20.57
N GLY A 171 10.09 12.36 -21.71
CA GLY A 171 9.49 12.67 -23.01
C GLY A 171 7.98 12.39 -23.00
N ASP A 172 7.60 11.22 -22.52
CA ASP A 172 6.19 10.82 -22.39
C ASP A 172 5.41 11.73 -21.43
N ALA A 173 6.00 12.16 -20.32
CA ALA A 173 5.37 13.07 -19.37
C ALA A 173 5.19 14.48 -19.89
N ALA A 174 6.16 15.00 -20.64
CA ALA A 174 6.07 16.35 -21.21
C ALA A 174 4.97 16.45 -22.29
N PHE A 175 4.73 15.34 -23.02
CA PHE A 175 3.73 15.28 -24.08
C PHE A 175 2.36 14.76 -23.62
N ASN A 176 2.31 13.93 -22.58
CA ASN A 176 1.09 13.33 -22.05
C ASN A 176 0.66 14.00 -20.73
N ARG A 177 0.49 15.32 -20.73
CA ARG A 177 -0.27 15.98 -19.64
C ARG A 177 -1.71 15.52 -19.74
N HIS A 178 -1.98 14.42 -19.04
CA HIS A 178 -3.27 13.75 -19.04
C HIS A 178 -4.36 14.69 -18.53
N ALA A 179 -5.49 14.65 -19.20
CA ALA A 179 -6.71 15.28 -18.73
C ALA A 179 -7.04 14.71 -17.35
N ASP A 180 -6.85 15.51 -16.36
CA ASP A 180 -7.17 15.48 -14.94
C ASP A 180 -7.66 14.12 -14.33
N PRO A 181 -6.81 13.09 -14.17
CA PRO A 181 -7.13 11.96 -13.32
C PRO A 181 -6.93 12.29 -11.84
N LEU A 182 -6.46 13.49 -11.54
CA LEU A 182 -6.01 13.89 -10.21
C LEU A 182 -7.12 14.54 -9.39
N GLY A 183 -8.30 14.79 -9.98
CA GLY A 183 -9.43 15.44 -9.30
C GLY A 183 -9.02 16.80 -8.70
N GLY A 184 -8.27 17.62 -9.46
CA GLY A 184 -7.80 18.93 -9.02
C GLY A 184 -6.61 18.91 -8.05
N ARG A 185 -6.05 17.72 -7.71
CA ARG A 185 -4.88 17.62 -6.81
C ARG A 185 -3.58 17.94 -7.56
N LYS A 186 -2.65 18.63 -6.87
CA LYS A 186 -1.31 18.86 -7.40
C LYS A 186 -0.46 17.58 -7.26
N PRO A 187 0.15 17.06 -8.34
CA PRO A 187 1.05 15.93 -8.25
C PRO A 187 2.38 16.34 -7.57
N VAL A 188 2.86 15.50 -6.66
CA VAL A 188 4.15 15.64 -6.00
C VAL A 188 4.91 14.32 -6.09
N GLY A 189 6.07 14.35 -6.71
CA GLY A 189 6.91 13.19 -6.98
C GLY A 189 6.65 12.51 -8.32
N TYR A 190 7.63 11.71 -8.72
CA TYR A 190 7.71 11.07 -10.04
C TYR A 190 6.46 10.28 -10.44
N HIS A 191 6.00 9.39 -9.58
CA HIS A 191 4.84 8.54 -9.91
C HIS A 191 3.55 9.35 -10.01
N ALA A 192 3.36 10.36 -9.16
CA ALA A 192 2.19 11.22 -9.25
C ALA A 192 2.19 12.06 -10.52
N THR A 193 3.36 12.62 -10.88
CA THR A 193 3.49 13.51 -12.04
C THR A 193 3.36 12.76 -13.36
N LEU A 194 3.94 11.55 -13.47
CA LEU A 194 3.98 10.83 -14.75
C LEU A 194 2.76 9.94 -15.00
N SER A 195 2.25 9.28 -13.97
CA SER A 195 1.20 8.28 -14.13
C SER A 195 -0.06 8.57 -13.32
N GLY A 196 -0.05 9.60 -12.47
CA GLY A 196 -1.14 9.86 -11.54
C GLY A 196 -1.21 8.82 -10.41
N ASN A 197 -0.12 8.08 -10.17
CA ASN A 197 -0.01 7.11 -9.09
C ASN A 197 0.47 7.76 -7.81
N GLY A 198 -0.24 7.60 -6.70
CA GLY A 198 0.20 8.21 -5.45
C GLY A 198 -0.82 8.09 -4.33
N PHE A 199 -0.41 8.55 -3.17
CA PHE A 199 -1.26 8.58 -1.98
C PHE A 199 -2.11 9.84 -1.95
N ARG A 200 -3.40 9.64 -1.68
CA ARG A 200 -4.36 10.71 -1.39
C ARG A 200 -4.18 11.21 0.06
N ALA A 201 -4.88 12.26 0.41
CA ALA A 201 -4.88 12.85 1.75
C ALA A 201 -5.27 11.84 2.85
N ASP A 202 -6.26 11.00 2.55
CA ASP A 202 -6.75 9.94 3.43
C ASP A 202 -5.76 8.75 3.57
N GLY A 203 -4.65 8.81 2.86
CA GLY A 203 -3.62 7.78 2.84
C GLY A 203 -3.90 6.61 1.89
N SER A 204 -5.05 6.54 1.24
CA SER A 204 -5.32 5.54 0.20
C SER A 204 -4.47 5.78 -1.04
N TYR A 205 -4.27 4.74 -1.85
CA TYR A 205 -3.43 4.86 -3.05
C TYR A 205 -4.28 4.97 -4.31
N GLN A 206 -3.98 5.96 -5.14
CA GLN A 206 -4.55 6.12 -6.46
C GLN A 206 -3.68 5.43 -7.50
N TYR A 207 -4.27 4.55 -8.29
CA TYR A 207 -3.64 3.92 -9.45
C TYR A 207 -4.02 4.69 -10.72
N GLY A 208 -3.34 5.80 -10.99
CA GLY A 208 -3.67 6.69 -12.11
C GLY A 208 -3.42 6.07 -13.48
N ASP A 209 -2.42 5.18 -13.61
CA ASP A 209 -2.18 4.39 -14.82
C ASP A 209 -3.33 3.44 -15.14
N ILE A 210 -3.95 2.81 -14.14
CA ILE A 210 -5.15 1.98 -14.33
C ILE A 210 -6.34 2.85 -14.75
N LEU A 211 -6.53 4.01 -14.10
CA LEU A 211 -7.58 4.95 -14.43
C LEU A 211 -7.47 5.47 -15.87
N ASN A 212 -6.23 5.74 -16.29
CA ASN A 212 -5.96 6.18 -17.65
C ASN A 212 -6.14 5.05 -18.67
N ALA A 213 -5.78 3.82 -18.29
CA ALA A 213 -5.98 2.62 -19.10
C ALA A 213 -7.46 2.32 -19.37
N GLN A 214 -8.34 2.58 -18.40
CA GLN A 214 -9.79 2.42 -18.59
C GLN A 214 -10.38 3.35 -19.65
N LYS A 215 -9.72 4.48 -19.92
CA LYS A 215 -10.10 5.41 -21.00
C LYS A 215 -9.63 4.95 -22.39
N THR A 216 -8.73 3.96 -22.44
CA THR A 216 -8.14 3.47 -23.70
C THR A 216 -8.14 1.93 -23.67
N PRO A 217 -9.02 1.24 -24.44
CA PRO A 217 -9.18 -0.23 -24.36
C PRO A 217 -7.91 -1.06 -24.58
N SER A 218 -6.89 -0.49 -25.23
CA SER A 218 -5.60 -1.17 -25.44
C SER A 218 -4.64 -1.12 -24.25
N ALA A 219 -4.94 -0.35 -23.22
CA ALA A 219 -4.03 -0.12 -22.08
C ALA A 219 -4.28 -1.09 -20.92
N THR A 220 -5.45 -1.71 -20.81
CA THR A 220 -5.78 -2.77 -19.82
C THR A 220 -4.84 -3.98 -19.89
N ARG A 221 -4.20 -4.22 -21.04
CA ARG A 221 -3.20 -5.29 -21.23
C ARG A 221 -1.83 -5.00 -20.62
N ARG A 222 -1.54 -3.80 -20.11
CA ARG A 222 -0.18 -3.40 -19.70
C ARG A 222 0.17 -3.66 -18.23
N MET A 223 -0.73 -4.14 -17.39
CA MET A 223 -0.40 -4.45 -15.99
C MET A 223 0.42 -5.76 -15.82
N GLY A 224 0.84 -6.40 -16.91
CA GLY A 224 1.90 -7.42 -16.91
C GLY A 224 1.55 -8.78 -16.30
N HIS A 225 0.35 -8.95 -15.75
CA HIS A 225 0.01 -10.14 -14.99
C HIS A 225 -0.99 -11.09 -15.69
N GLY A 226 -1.43 -10.74 -16.90
CA GLY A 226 -2.40 -11.54 -17.67
C GLY A 226 -3.83 -11.53 -17.08
N GLU A 227 -4.83 -11.87 -17.90
CA GLU A 227 -6.23 -11.93 -17.46
C GLU A 227 -6.50 -13.07 -16.45
N ASP A 228 -5.58 -14.05 -16.37
CA ASP A 228 -5.64 -15.24 -15.51
C ASP A 228 -4.73 -15.19 -14.26
N PHE A 229 -4.16 -14.02 -13.97
CA PHE A 229 -3.21 -13.81 -12.87
C PHE A 229 -1.99 -14.75 -12.92
N HIS A 230 -1.55 -15.08 -14.13
CA HIS A 230 -0.49 -16.03 -14.40
C HIS A 230 0.77 -15.81 -13.56
N PHE A 231 1.18 -14.55 -13.37
CA PHE A 231 2.37 -14.22 -12.59
C PHE A 231 2.31 -14.80 -11.16
N TYR A 232 1.27 -14.50 -10.41
CA TYR A 232 1.17 -14.98 -9.01
C TYR A 232 0.86 -16.48 -8.96
N ARG A 233 0.08 -17.01 -9.88
CA ARG A 233 -0.15 -18.45 -9.96
C ARG A 233 1.16 -19.22 -10.20
N GLN A 234 2.05 -18.71 -11.06
CA GLN A 234 3.39 -19.29 -11.25
C GLN A 234 4.28 -19.13 -10.01
N GLU A 235 4.25 -18.00 -9.32
CA GLU A 235 4.97 -17.86 -8.04
C GLU A 235 4.51 -18.89 -6.99
N VAL A 236 3.20 -19.19 -6.92
CA VAL A 236 2.64 -20.22 -6.03
C VAL A 236 3.17 -21.61 -6.42
N ILE A 237 3.03 -22.01 -7.70
CA ILE A 237 3.44 -23.32 -8.20
C ILE A 237 4.96 -23.52 -8.03
N ALA A 238 5.76 -22.51 -8.35
CA ALA A 238 7.21 -22.55 -8.25
C ALA A 238 7.76 -22.34 -6.82
N SER A 239 6.89 -22.09 -5.85
CA SER A 239 7.30 -21.68 -4.48
C SER A 239 8.35 -20.56 -4.53
N HIS A 240 8.02 -19.45 -5.19
CA HIS A 240 8.94 -18.33 -5.43
C HIS A 240 8.40 -17.02 -4.83
N GLY A 241 9.28 -16.02 -4.70
CA GLY A 241 8.90 -14.69 -4.24
C GLY A 241 8.25 -14.68 -2.85
N ARG A 242 7.03 -14.19 -2.77
CA ARG A 242 6.27 -14.18 -1.51
C ARG A 242 5.75 -15.56 -1.08
N PHE A 243 5.69 -16.50 -2.00
CA PHE A 243 5.29 -17.90 -1.77
C PHE A 243 6.51 -18.84 -1.60
N ALA A 244 7.72 -18.31 -1.44
CA ALA A 244 8.95 -19.11 -1.37
C ALA A 244 9.05 -20.02 -0.13
N TYR A 245 8.29 -19.73 0.92
CA TYR A 245 8.33 -20.50 2.16
C TYR A 245 7.05 -21.29 2.39
N THR A 246 7.21 -22.56 2.69
CA THR A 246 6.12 -23.54 2.88
C THR A 246 6.27 -24.37 4.15
N GLY A 247 7.16 -23.96 5.07
CA GLY A 247 7.35 -24.61 6.37
C GLY A 247 6.28 -24.19 7.40
N ALA A 248 6.51 -24.52 8.67
CA ALA A 248 5.62 -24.03 9.72
C ALA A 248 5.77 -22.51 9.93
N PRO A 249 4.69 -21.80 10.33
CA PRO A 249 4.80 -20.41 10.78
C PRO A 249 5.87 -20.27 11.87
N ASP A 250 6.71 -19.25 11.73
CA ASP A 250 7.82 -19.00 12.63
C ASP A 250 7.33 -18.60 14.03
N ASP A 251 7.94 -19.17 15.08
CA ASP A 251 7.54 -18.90 16.46
C ASP A 251 7.80 -17.46 16.88
N ALA A 252 8.90 -16.85 16.42
CA ALA A 252 9.21 -15.46 16.73
C ALA A 252 8.21 -14.49 16.10
N GLU A 253 7.70 -14.80 14.91
CA GLU A 253 6.65 -14.01 14.26
C GLU A 253 5.30 -14.18 14.97
N ARG A 254 5.00 -15.39 15.49
CA ARG A 254 3.81 -15.62 16.32
C ARG A 254 3.87 -14.83 17.64
N ASP A 255 5.01 -14.88 18.33
CA ASP A 255 5.25 -14.10 19.55
C ASP A 255 5.14 -12.59 19.29
N LEU A 256 5.55 -12.15 18.09
CA LEU A 256 5.46 -10.76 17.71
C LEU A 256 4.01 -10.32 17.47
N LEU A 257 3.17 -11.18 16.88
CA LEU A 257 1.73 -10.93 16.78
C LEU A 257 1.07 -10.81 18.15
N ASP A 258 1.39 -11.73 19.08
CA ASP A 258 0.88 -11.69 20.46
C ASP A 258 1.30 -10.36 21.16
N LYS A 259 2.54 -9.89 20.94
CA LYS A 259 3.01 -8.60 21.44
C LYS A 259 2.23 -7.42 20.85
N ILE A 260 1.97 -7.42 19.55
CA ILE A 260 1.16 -6.35 18.89
C ILE A 260 -0.23 -6.28 19.53
N ILE A 261 -0.86 -7.44 19.76
CA ILE A 261 -2.20 -7.51 20.36
C ILE A 261 -2.17 -6.99 21.81
N ALA A 262 -1.19 -7.43 22.59
CA ALA A 262 -1.03 -6.98 23.98
C ALA A 262 -0.80 -5.48 24.07
N GLU A 263 0.10 -4.94 23.24
CA GLU A 263 0.42 -3.51 23.20
C GLU A 263 -0.78 -2.66 22.76
N ALA A 264 -1.59 -3.11 21.81
CA ALA A 264 -2.81 -2.42 21.42
C ALA A 264 -3.81 -2.37 22.60
N ARG A 265 -4.00 -3.49 23.30
CA ARG A 265 -4.86 -3.56 24.49
C ARG A 265 -4.36 -2.63 25.60
N ASP A 266 -3.06 -2.61 25.87
CA ASP A 266 -2.45 -1.77 26.92
C ASP A 266 -2.56 -0.27 26.59
N GLN A 267 -2.80 0.08 25.32
CA GLN A 267 -3.07 1.46 24.86
C GLN A 267 -4.57 1.76 24.71
N ASP A 268 -5.46 0.85 25.11
CA ASP A 268 -6.92 0.96 24.94
C ASP A 268 -7.34 1.15 23.45
N VAL A 269 -6.64 0.46 22.57
CA VAL A 269 -6.88 0.47 21.12
C VAL A 269 -7.59 -0.82 20.72
N ALA A 270 -8.78 -0.70 20.13
CA ALA A 270 -9.49 -1.83 19.55
C ALA A 270 -8.77 -2.32 18.29
N LEU A 271 -8.12 -3.47 18.36
CA LEU A 271 -7.43 -4.09 17.24
C LEU A 271 -8.30 -5.16 16.60
N ILE A 272 -8.43 -5.09 15.28
CA ILE A 272 -9.13 -6.07 14.44
C ILE A 272 -8.16 -6.58 13.40
N LEU A 273 -7.98 -7.91 13.35
CA LEU A 273 -7.11 -8.55 12.37
C LEU A 273 -7.91 -9.03 11.17
N PHE A 274 -7.32 -8.95 9.98
CA PHE A 274 -7.92 -9.58 8.80
C PHE A 274 -6.86 -10.00 7.78
N PHE A 275 -7.19 -11.04 7.01
CA PHE A 275 -6.45 -11.38 5.80
C PHE A 275 -7.10 -10.68 4.61
N PRO A 276 -6.38 -9.79 3.91
CA PRO A 276 -6.84 -9.24 2.65
C PRO A 276 -7.04 -10.35 1.60
N PRO A 277 -8.00 -10.21 0.65
CA PRO A 277 -8.31 -11.26 -0.30
C PRO A 277 -7.28 -11.36 -1.43
N MET A 278 -7.26 -12.54 -2.05
CA MET A 278 -6.63 -12.81 -3.34
C MET A 278 -7.72 -13.15 -4.36
N ALA A 279 -7.40 -13.03 -5.64
CA ALA A 279 -8.25 -13.57 -6.70
C ALA A 279 -8.55 -15.04 -6.44
N ALA A 280 -9.78 -15.47 -6.70
CA ALA A 280 -10.19 -16.86 -6.54
C ALA A 280 -9.27 -17.83 -7.32
N ALA A 281 -8.81 -17.41 -8.50
CA ALA A 281 -7.87 -18.19 -9.32
C ALA A 281 -6.49 -18.37 -8.64
N VAL A 282 -6.01 -17.37 -7.88
CA VAL A 282 -4.75 -17.47 -7.13
C VAL A 282 -4.95 -18.36 -5.91
N ASP A 283 -6.02 -18.16 -5.15
CA ASP A 283 -6.34 -18.95 -3.97
C ASP A 283 -6.58 -20.42 -4.32
N GLU A 284 -7.28 -20.69 -5.42
CA GLU A 284 -7.45 -22.06 -5.96
C GLU A 284 -6.09 -22.70 -6.30
N THR A 285 -5.14 -21.93 -6.84
CA THR A 285 -3.79 -22.43 -7.12
C THR A 285 -3.04 -22.76 -5.82
N ILE A 286 -3.20 -21.94 -4.77
CA ILE A 286 -2.65 -22.24 -3.44
C ILE A 286 -3.23 -23.57 -2.92
N ARG A 287 -4.55 -23.74 -2.95
CA ARG A 287 -5.24 -24.96 -2.49
C ARG A 287 -4.82 -26.22 -3.27
N LYS A 288 -4.51 -26.08 -4.56
CA LYS A 288 -4.01 -27.18 -5.41
C LYS A 288 -2.52 -27.47 -5.24
N THR A 289 -1.78 -26.64 -4.51
CA THR A 289 -0.35 -26.80 -4.24
C THR A 289 -0.16 -27.25 -2.78
N PRO A 290 -0.01 -28.55 -2.46
CA PRO A 290 -0.15 -29.09 -1.10
C PRO A 290 0.72 -28.38 -0.05
N ALA A 291 1.96 -28.02 -0.38
CA ALA A 291 2.86 -27.34 0.54
C ALA A 291 2.40 -25.90 0.84
N GLN A 292 1.87 -25.20 -0.16
CA GLN A 292 1.31 -23.85 0.03
C GLN A 292 0.02 -23.90 0.82
N ASP A 293 -0.89 -24.84 0.48
CA ASP A 293 -2.15 -25.02 1.20
C ASP A 293 -1.90 -25.29 2.71
N ALA A 294 -0.99 -26.22 3.00
CA ALA A 294 -0.62 -26.53 4.39
C ALA A 294 -0.05 -25.31 5.14
N TYR A 295 0.82 -24.53 4.47
CA TYR A 295 1.40 -23.33 5.07
C TYR A 295 0.33 -22.26 5.34
N PHE A 296 -0.50 -21.94 4.36
CA PHE A 296 -1.56 -20.94 4.51
C PHE A 296 -2.59 -21.33 5.56
N ALA A 297 -2.97 -22.61 5.60
CA ALA A 297 -3.85 -23.14 6.65
C ALA A 297 -3.23 -23.02 8.05
N ALA A 298 -1.91 -23.32 8.19
CA ALA A 298 -1.20 -23.18 9.45
C ALA A 298 -1.11 -21.72 9.92
N VAL A 299 -0.81 -20.77 9.00
CA VAL A 299 -0.81 -19.33 9.32
C VAL A 299 -2.19 -18.86 9.76
N LYS A 300 -3.23 -19.25 9.01
CA LYS A 300 -4.62 -18.94 9.34
C LYS A 300 -5.00 -19.41 10.74
N LYS A 301 -4.66 -20.65 11.07
CA LYS A 301 -4.87 -21.23 12.41
C LYS A 301 -4.11 -20.46 13.50
N THR A 302 -2.88 -20.02 13.20
CA THR A 302 -2.05 -19.23 14.12
C THR A 302 -2.71 -17.90 14.44
N VAL A 303 -3.12 -17.14 13.40
CA VAL A 303 -3.73 -15.80 13.58
C VAL A 303 -5.09 -15.91 14.26
N ALA A 304 -5.93 -16.87 13.84
CA ALA A 304 -7.23 -17.12 14.48
C ALA A 304 -7.07 -17.53 15.96
N GLY A 305 -6.07 -18.38 16.27
CA GLY A 305 -5.77 -18.77 17.64
C GLY A 305 -5.30 -17.61 18.52
N ALA A 306 -4.42 -16.74 18.00
CA ALA A 306 -3.98 -15.55 18.72
C ALA A 306 -5.15 -14.57 18.96
N ALA A 307 -5.98 -14.36 17.96
CA ALA A 307 -7.17 -13.52 18.07
C ALA A 307 -8.16 -14.05 19.12
N ALA A 308 -8.52 -15.33 19.04
CA ALA A 308 -9.44 -15.98 19.98
C ALA A 308 -8.91 -15.94 21.43
N LYS A 309 -7.63 -16.25 21.64
CA LYS A 309 -6.95 -16.19 22.95
C LYS A 309 -7.07 -14.83 23.63
N ASN A 310 -7.06 -13.76 22.82
CA ASN A 310 -7.08 -12.38 23.29
C ASN A 310 -8.46 -11.71 23.18
N GLY A 311 -9.49 -12.42 22.72
CA GLY A 311 -10.86 -11.89 22.59
C GLY A 311 -10.99 -10.79 21.53
N ILE A 312 -10.10 -10.76 20.52
CA ILE A 312 -10.18 -9.81 19.40
C ILE A 312 -10.73 -10.50 18.14
N ALA A 313 -11.26 -9.71 17.23
CA ALA A 313 -11.79 -10.24 15.97
C ALA A 313 -10.68 -10.55 14.96
N PHE A 314 -10.88 -11.65 14.24
CA PHE A 314 -10.14 -11.98 13.02
C PHE A 314 -11.11 -12.32 11.90
N ASN A 315 -10.92 -11.70 10.75
CA ASN A 315 -11.73 -11.91 9.55
C ASN A 315 -10.84 -12.47 8.44
N ASP A 316 -11.18 -13.65 7.94
CA ASP A 316 -10.46 -14.29 6.85
C ASP A 316 -11.17 -14.03 5.52
N PHE A 317 -10.59 -13.13 4.73
CA PHE A 317 -11.07 -12.82 3.38
C PHE A 317 -10.15 -13.38 2.29
N GLN A 318 -9.24 -14.30 2.61
CA GLN A 318 -8.24 -14.79 1.67
C GLN A 318 -8.84 -15.19 0.32
N ASP A 319 -9.96 -15.90 0.32
CA ASP A 319 -10.77 -16.18 -0.87
C ASP A 319 -11.73 -14.99 -1.11
N LEU A 320 -11.54 -14.29 -2.22
CA LEU A 320 -12.38 -13.15 -2.60
C LEU A 320 -13.88 -13.53 -2.71
N ALA A 321 -14.17 -14.78 -3.07
CA ALA A 321 -15.55 -15.26 -3.21
C ALA A 321 -16.37 -15.20 -1.92
N VAL A 322 -15.72 -15.21 -0.73
CA VAL A 322 -16.45 -15.07 0.55
C VAL A 322 -17.13 -13.70 0.70
N LEU A 323 -16.71 -12.72 -0.09
CA LEU A 323 -17.31 -11.38 -0.15
C LEU A 323 -18.45 -11.26 -1.18
N GLY A 324 -18.75 -12.33 -1.92
CA GLY A 324 -19.77 -12.34 -2.97
C GLY A 324 -19.37 -11.51 -4.21
N ILE A 325 -18.08 -11.31 -4.43
CA ILE A 325 -17.53 -10.57 -5.57
C ILE A 325 -16.52 -11.45 -6.32
N ASP A 326 -16.25 -11.13 -7.56
CA ASP A 326 -15.41 -11.92 -8.46
C ASP A 326 -14.01 -11.30 -8.68
N ASP A 327 -13.20 -12.00 -9.46
CA ASP A 327 -11.80 -11.66 -9.70
C ASP A 327 -11.56 -10.35 -10.46
N GLN A 328 -12.60 -9.76 -11.11
CA GLN A 328 -12.47 -8.44 -11.72
C GLN A 328 -12.27 -7.31 -10.69
N HIS A 329 -12.50 -7.58 -9.41
CA HIS A 329 -12.23 -6.66 -8.30
C HIS A 329 -10.81 -6.80 -7.75
N THR A 330 -9.92 -7.51 -8.47
CA THR A 330 -8.46 -7.50 -8.22
C THR A 330 -7.71 -6.82 -9.37
N LEU A 331 -6.65 -6.11 -9.05
CA LEU A 331 -5.82 -5.39 -10.02
C LEU A 331 -4.83 -6.34 -10.73
N ASP A 332 -4.33 -7.33 -9.98
CA ASP A 332 -3.26 -8.22 -10.42
C ASP A 332 -3.34 -9.63 -9.80
N GLY A 333 -4.39 -9.89 -9.04
CA GLY A 333 -4.65 -11.16 -8.35
C GLY A 333 -4.35 -11.14 -6.85
N ILE A 334 -3.69 -10.13 -6.32
CA ILE A 334 -3.43 -9.97 -4.88
C ILE A 334 -3.71 -8.56 -4.34
N HIS A 335 -3.80 -7.57 -5.19
CA HIS A 335 -4.22 -6.22 -4.85
C HIS A 335 -5.67 -6.02 -5.29
N VAL A 336 -6.50 -5.59 -4.38
CA VAL A 336 -7.93 -5.39 -4.63
C VAL A 336 -8.26 -3.93 -4.93
N ASP A 337 -9.43 -3.70 -5.53
CA ASP A 337 -9.98 -2.38 -5.79
C ASP A 337 -10.78 -1.80 -4.58
N GLU A 338 -11.35 -0.62 -4.77
CA GLU A 338 -12.14 0.05 -3.74
C GLU A 338 -13.44 -0.71 -3.41
N ILE A 339 -14.02 -1.44 -4.36
CA ILE A 339 -15.25 -2.22 -4.15
C ILE A 339 -14.98 -3.41 -3.23
N ALA A 340 -13.91 -4.16 -3.48
CA ALA A 340 -13.53 -5.26 -2.61
C ALA A 340 -13.15 -4.76 -1.20
N SER A 341 -12.50 -3.60 -1.10
CA SER A 341 -12.19 -2.98 0.21
C SER A 341 -13.46 -2.58 0.96
N LEU A 342 -14.46 -2.05 0.27
CA LEU A 342 -15.76 -1.71 0.84
C LEU A 342 -16.54 -2.97 1.27
N ALA A 343 -16.49 -4.04 0.46
CA ALA A 343 -17.13 -5.31 0.80
C ALA A 343 -16.50 -5.93 2.07
N MET A 344 -15.17 -5.92 2.18
CA MET A 344 -14.47 -6.34 3.41
C MET A 344 -14.92 -5.52 4.62
N LEU A 345 -14.99 -4.19 4.47
CA LEU A 345 -15.38 -3.31 5.56
C LEU A 345 -16.82 -3.59 6.01
N ASN A 346 -17.76 -3.75 5.09
CA ASN A 346 -19.16 -4.10 5.39
C ASN A 346 -19.26 -5.46 6.09
N ALA A 347 -18.50 -6.47 5.66
CA ALA A 347 -18.45 -7.77 6.32
C ALA A 347 -17.91 -7.66 7.76
N MET A 348 -16.87 -6.86 7.97
CA MET A 348 -16.31 -6.61 9.29
C MET A 348 -17.26 -5.83 10.20
N ILE A 349 -17.98 -4.84 9.70
CA ILE A 349 -19.01 -4.10 10.46
C ILE A 349 -20.09 -5.06 10.95
N LYS A 350 -20.58 -5.96 10.09
CA LYS A 350 -21.62 -6.94 10.42
C LYS A 350 -21.17 -7.97 11.46
N SER A 351 -19.90 -8.32 11.45
CA SER A 351 -19.33 -9.37 12.31
C SER A 351 -18.69 -8.87 13.61
N ASN A 352 -18.46 -7.55 13.76
CA ASN A 352 -17.70 -6.99 14.86
C ASN A 352 -18.42 -5.82 15.54
N SER A 353 -18.86 -6.03 16.78
CA SER A 353 -19.60 -5.02 17.57
C SER A 353 -18.79 -3.74 17.84
N VAL A 354 -17.47 -3.84 18.00
CA VAL A 354 -16.60 -2.67 18.23
C VAL A 354 -16.54 -1.81 16.98
N LEU A 355 -16.40 -2.43 15.81
CA LEU A 355 -16.39 -1.68 14.55
C LEU A 355 -17.79 -1.14 14.25
N ALA A 356 -18.84 -1.95 14.48
CA ALA A 356 -20.24 -1.53 14.33
C ALA A 356 -20.58 -0.32 15.22
N ALA A 357 -19.98 -0.21 16.40
CA ALA A 357 -20.18 0.94 17.30
C ALA A 357 -19.62 2.27 16.77
N LEU A 358 -18.73 2.25 15.77
CA LEU A 358 -18.29 3.45 15.07
C LEU A 358 -19.32 3.94 14.05
N TYR A 359 -20.21 3.06 13.59
CA TYR A 359 -21.16 3.29 12.52
C TYR A 359 -22.58 3.38 13.08
N ASP A 360 -23.27 4.49 12.83
CA ASP A 360 -24.71 4.53 13.00
C ASP A 360 -25.41 3.85 11.81
N GLN A 361 -26.71 3.60 11.92
CA GLN A 361 -27.47 2.93 10.86
C GLN A 361 -27.39 3.68 9.52
N VAL A 362 -27.35 5.02 9.56
CA VAL A 362 -27.24 5.85 8.35
C VAL A 362 -25.88 5.62 7.64
N ALA A 363 -24.81 5.48 8.41
CA ALA A 363 -23.47 5.20 7.87
C ALA A 363 -23.40 3.77 7.32
N ILE A 364 -24.03 2.79 7.97
CA ILE A 364 -24.12 1.41 7.48
C ILE A 364 -24.89 1.39 6.15
N ASP A 365 -26.07 1.97 6.10
CA ASP A 365 -26.90 2.03 4.89
C ASP A 365 -26.19 2.74 3.74
N LYS A 366 -25.40 3.78 4.05
CA LYS A 366 -24.57 4.47 3.06
C LYS A 366 -23.51 3.55 2.47
N THR A 367 -22.79 2.76 3.29
CA THR A 367 -21.74 1.86 2.79
C THR A 367 -22.34 0.71 1.99
N GLU A 368 -23.48 0.16 2.40
CA GLU A 368 -24.22 -0.85 1.64
C GLU A 368 -24.70 -0.31 0.30
N LYS A 369 -25.32 0.86 0.28
CA LYS A 369 -25.76 1.52 -0.94
C LYS A 369 -24.61 1.88 -1.89
N LEU A 370 -23.45 2.27 -1.35
CA LEU A 370 -22.24 2.48 -2.15
C LEU A 370 -21.79 1.19 -2.82
N LEU A 371 -21.83 0.06 -2.11
CA LEU A 371 -21.48 -1.24 -2.64
C LEU A 371 -22.46 -1.69 -3.73
N GLU A 372 -23.77 -1.63 -3.47
CA GLU A 372 -24.82 -2.00 -4.43
C GLU A 372 -24.75 -1.16 -5.71
N ASN A 373 -24.61 0.15 -5.59
CA ASN A 373 -24.49 1.05 -6.74
C ASN A 373 -23.27 0.72 -7.60
N ARG A 374 -22.20 0.19 -7.00
CA ARG A 374 -20.96 -0.13 -7.69
C ARG A 374 -20.96 -1.50 -8.34
N GLN A 375 -21.58 -2.50 -7.73
CA GLN A 375 -21.76 -3.83 -8.33
C GLN A 375 -22.62 -3.75 -9.60
N ASN A 376 -23.58 -2.82 -9.64
CA ASN A 376 -24.47 -2.62 -10.79
C ASN A 376 -23.87 -1.78 -11.94
N MET A 377 -22.70 -1.21 -11.75
CA MET A 377 -22.04 -0.42 -12.81
C MET A 377 -21.12 -1.31 -13.64
N ALA A 378 -21.25 -1.42 -14.98
CA ALA A 378 -20.43 -2.28 -15.86
C ALA A 378 -18.97 -1.82 -16.02
N GLY A 379 -17.98 -2.69 -15.92
CA GLY A 379 -16.53 -2.49 -16.16
C GLY A 379 -15.63 -2.71 -14.95
N PRO A 380 -14.39 -3.17 -15.15
CA PRO A 380 -13.45 -3.47 -14.09
C PRO A 380 -12.88 -2.21 -13.42
N HIS A 381 -12.42 -2.36 -12.19
CA HIS A 381 -11.59 -1.40 -11.42
C HIS A 381 -12.19 0.00 -11.22
N ARG A 382 -13.29 0.08 -10.45
CA ARG A 382 -13.95 1.36 -10.25
C ARG A 382 -13.50 2.06 -8.98
N ILE A 383 -13.28 3.36 -9.15
CA ILE A 383 -12.94 4.28 -8.07
C ILE A 383 -14.22 4.94 -7.59
N ILE A 384 -14.37 5.02 -6.29
CA ILE A 384 -15.40 5.81 -5.64
C ILE A 384 -15.01 7.30 -5.82
N PRO A 385 -15.86 8.12 -6.45
CA PRO A 385 -15.53 9.52 -6.69
C PRO A 385 -15.29 10.30 -5.42
#